data_205b377ad8f96976a605c5e73d895903
#
_entry.id   205b377ad8f96976a605c5e73d895903
#
_cell.length_a   1.000
_cell.length_b   1.000
_cell.length_c   1.000
_cell.angle_alpha   90.00
_cell.angle_beta   90.00
_cell.angle_gamma   90.00
#
_symmetry.space_group_name_H-M   'P 1'
#
loop_
_entity.id
_entity.type
_entity.pdbx_description
1 polymer ?
#
loop_
_entity_poly.entity_id
_entity_poly.type
_entity_poly.pdbx_seq_one_letter_code
_entity_poly.pdbx_strand_id
1 'polypeptide(L)'
;MTNQISIHAGPVQMQATLNDTSVANMIWDALPIEASANTWGDEIYFGIPVNAELENGQEVVEMGGLAYWPPGHAFCIFFGRTPASRGDEIRPASAVIVVGQIQGDPARFKEAASGVQIVISKSNSES
;
A
#
# COMPACT_ATOMS: atom_id res chain seq x y z
N MET A 1 8.65 1.54 -16.90
CA MET A 1 7.42 0.74 -17.03
C MET A 1 6.82 0.49 -15.67
N THR A 2 5.51 0.41 -15.62
CA THR A 2 4.81 0.10 -14.38
C THR A 2 4.45 -1.37 -14.36
N ASN A 3 4.35 -1.92 -13.16
CA ASN A 3 3.98 -3.32 -12.96
C ASN A 3 2.61 -3.40 -12.30
N GLN A 4 1.80 -4.35 -12.72
CA GLN A 4 0.47 -4.51 -12.16
C GLN A 4 0.45 -5.61 -11.12
N ILE A 5 -0.25 -5.34 -10.03
CA ILE A 5 -0.40 -6.28 -8.92
C ILE A 5 -1.86 -6.43 -8.57
N SER A 6 -2.15 -7.52 -7.86
CA SER A 6 -3.48 -7.80 -7.33
C SER A 6 -3.38 -7.83 -5.81
N ILE A 7 -4.33 -7.18 -5.14
CA ILE A 7 -4.37 -7.12 -3.68
C ILE A 7 -5.66 -7.77 -3.22
N HIS A 8 -5.54 -8.82 -2.40
CA HIS A 8 -6.67 -9.48 -1.75
C HIS A 8 -6.61 -9.19 -0.26
N ALA A 9 -7.68 -8.64 0.29
CA ALA A 9 -7.76 -8.33 1.73
C ALA A 9 -9.14 -8.76 2.21
N GLY A 10 -9.27 -10.03 2.65
CA GLY A 10 -10.55 -10.58 3.03
C GLY A 10 -11.52 -10.56 1.86
N PRO A 11 -12.68 -9.88 2.01
CA PRO A 11 -13.66 -9.84 0.91
C PRO A 11 -13.29 -8.87 -0.20
N VAL A 12 -12.22 -8.10 -0.06
CA VAL A 12 -11.85 -7.06 -1.02
C VAL A 12 -10.76 -7.58 -1.94
N GLN A 13 -10.95 -7.40 -3.24
CA GLN A 13 -9.92 -7.68 -4.23
C GLN A 13 -9.83 -6.50 -5.18
N MET A 14 -8.62 -5.96 -5.33
CA MET A 14 -8.42 -4.80 -6.21
C MET A 14 -7.12 -4.94 -6.96
N GLN A 15 -7.09 -4.32 -8.13
CA GLN A 15 -5.88 -4.21 -8.93
C GLN A 15 -5.16 -2.91 -8.56
N ALA A 16 -3.86 -2.91 -8.74
CA ALA A 16 -3.05 -1.73 -8.47
C ALA A 16 -1.85 -1.72 -9.39
N THR A 17 -1.19 -0.56 -9.46
CA THR A 17 0.00 -0.39 -10.28
C THR A 17 1.16 0.03 -9.39
N LEU A 18 2.30 -0.62 -9.54
CA LEU A 18 3.55 -0.17 -8.91
C LEU A 18 4.27 0.77 -9.85
N ASN A 19 4.92 1.79 -9.29
CA ASN A 19 5.67 2.73 -10.11
C ASN A 19 7.11 2.23 -10.35
N ASP A 20 7.98 3.11 -10.82
CA ASP A 20 9.34 2.73 -11.22
C ASP A 20 10.39 3.04 -10.13
N THR A 21 9.97 3.31 -8.90
CA THR A 21 10.95 3.54 -7.83
C THR A 21 11.71 2.25 -7.53
N SER A 22 12.92 2.41 -6.98
CA SER A 22 13.70 1.22 -6.61
C SER A 22 12.98 0.39 -5.56
N VAL A 23 12.27 1.03 -4.63
CA VAL A 23 11.52 0.29 -3.60
C VAL A 23 10.37 -0.49 -4.23
N ALA A 24 9.65 0.12 -5.18
CA ALA A 24 8.59 -0.60 -5.87
C ALA A 24 9.13 -1.84 -6.59
N ASN A 25 10.32 -1.73 -7.19
CA ASN A 25 10.94 -2.88 -7.84
C ASN A 25 11.32 -3.96 -6.84
N MET A 26 11.78 -3.57 -5.65
CA MET A 26 12.08 -4.54 -4.59
C MET A 26 10.81 -5.26 -4.13
N ILE A 27 9.70 -4.53 -4.03
CA ILE A 27 8.42 -5.14 -3.67
C ILE A 27 7.99 -6.14 -4.74
N TRP A 28 8.09 -5.74 -6.01
CA TRP A 28 7.74 -6.60 -7.13
C TRP A 28 8.52 -7.92 -7.08
N ASP A 29 9.83 -7.83 -6.79
CA ASP A 29 10.67 -9.02 -6.74
C ASP A 29 10.35 -9.91 -5.56
N ALA A 30 9.72 -9.38 -4.51
CA ALA A 30 9.37 -10.14 -3.32
C ALA A 30 8.00 -10.80 -3.40
N LEU A 31 7.21 -10.51 -4.44
CA LEU A 31 5.85 -11.06 -4.55
C LEU A 31 5.90 -12.55 -4.87
N PRO A 32 4.92 -13.33 -4.39
CA PRO A 32 3.76 -12.91 -3.62
C PRO A 32 4.11 -12.65 -2.16
N ILE A 33 3.37 -11.74 -1.54
CA ILE A 33 3.54 -11.41 -0.13
C ILE A 33 2.22 -11.70 0.58
N GLU A 34 2.29 -12.39 1.73
CA GLU A 34 1.14 -12.68 2.57
C GLU A 34 1.40 -12.13 3.96
N ALA A 35 0.39 -11.51 4.53
CA ALA A 35 0.53 -10.90 5.85
C ALA A 35 -0.85 -10.71 6.48
N SER A 36 -0.85 -10.30 7.75
CA SER A 36 -2.09 -9.90 8.42
C SER A 36 -2.19 -8.40 8.39
N ALA A 37 -3.34 -7.89 7.98
CA ALA A 37 -3.56 -6.46 7.85
C ALA A 37 -3.72 -5.81 9.20
N ASN A 38 -3.09 -4.65 9.38
CA ASN A 38 -3.34 -3.76 10.50
C ASN A 38 -4.02 -2.52 9.96
N THR A 39 -4.86 -1.89 10.76
CA THR A 39 -5.54 -0.67 10.35
C THR A 39 -5.14 0.49 11.25
N TRP A 40 -5.09 1.69 10.68
CA TRP A 40 -4.79 2.91 11.40
C TRP A 40 -5.59 4.04 10.73
N GLY A 41 -6.81 4.28 11.25
CA GLY A 41 -7.75 5.11 10.51
C GLY A 41 -8.10 4.42 9.20
N ASP A 42 -8.08 5.16 8.11
CA ASP A 42 -8.34 4.61 6.78
C ASP A 42 -7.04 4.25 6.07
N GLU A 43 -6.15 3.60 6.80
CA GLU A 43 -4.92 3.04 6.25
C GLU A 43 -4.82 1.58 6.65
N ILE A 44 -4.39 0.73 5.72
CA ILE A 44 -4.00 -0.65 5.99
C ILE A 44 -2.50 -0.72 5.87
N TYR A 45 -1.83 -1.36 6.85
CA TYR A 45 -0.38 -1.53 6.77
C TYR A 45 0.01 -2.90 7.31
N PHE A 46 1.15 -3.41 6.84
CA PHE A 46 1.68 -4.69 7.29
C PHE A 46 3.15 -4.78 6.89
N GLY A 47 3.94 -5.48 7.70
CA GLY A 47 5.36 -5.68 7.41
C GLY A 47 5.58 -6.56 6.20
N ILE A 48 6.61 -6.25 5.43
CA ILE A 48 6.99 -7.02 4.25
C ILE A 48 8.48 -7.30 4.28
N PRO A 49 8.96 -8.31 3.52
CA PRO A 49 10.38 -8.66 3.51
C PRO A 49 11.18 -7.76 2.57
N VAL A 50 11.01 -6.46 2.72
CA VAL A 50 11.74 -5.46 1.94
C VAL A 50 12.33 -4.48 2.93
N ASN A 51 13.63 -4.21 2.79
CA ASN A 51 14.36 -3.30 3.66
C ASN A 51 14.96 -2.20 2.81
N ALA A 52 14.45 -0.99 2.97
CA ALA A 52 14.90 0.15 2.19
C ALA A 52 14.88 1.39 3.06
N GLU A 53 15.76 2.33 2.74
CA GLU A 53 15.84 3.60 3.45
C GLU A 53 14.97 4.64 2.76
N LEU A 54 14.59 5.66 3.51
CA LEU A 54 13.74 6.72 2.98
C LEU A 54 14.49 7.51 1.90
N GLU A 55 13.85 7.63 0.74
CA GLU A 55 14.31 8.46 -0.36
C GLU A 55 13.11 9.18 -0.92
N ASN A 56 13.22 10.49 -1.15
CA ASN A 56 12.14 11.28 -1.73
C ASN A 56 10.83 11.07 -0.97
N GLY A 57 10.91 11.14 0.36
CA GLY A 57 9.77 10.86 1.22
C GLY A 57 8.62 11.84 1.02
N GLN A 58 7.40 11.34 1.20
CA GLN A 58 6.18 12.12 1.12
C GLN A 58 5.52 12.12 2.48
N GLU A 59 5.12 13.30 2.94
CA GLU A 59 4.39 13.43 4.21
C GLU A 59 2.89 13.47 4.00
N VAL A 60 2.43 13.59 2.77
CA VAL A 60 1.02 13.57 2.39
C VAL A 60 0.92 12.69 1.16
N VAL A 61 -0.11 11.84 1.13
CA VAL A 61 -0.33 10.92 0.01
C VAL A 61 -1.73 11.14 -0.54
N GLU A 62 -2.00 10.54 -1.70
CA GLU A 62 -3.30 10.65 -2.35
C GLU A 62 -4.18 9.47 -2.01
N MET A 63 -5.49 9.66 -2.19
CA MET A 63 -6.45 8.58 -2.03
C MET A 63 -6.08 7.43 -2.94
N GLY A 64 -5.98 6.23 -2.37
CA GLY A 64 -5.58 5.04 -3.13
C GLY A 64 -4.08 4.89 -3.29
N GLY A 65 -3.29 5.74 -2.65
CA GLY A 65 -1.83 5.65 -2.73
C GLY A 65 -1.31 4.40 -2.06
N LEU A 66 -0.30 3.80 -2.67
CA LEU A 66 0.45 2.69 -2.07
C LEU A 66 1.83 3.21 -1.71
N ALA A 67 2.31 2.84 -0.52
CA ALA A 67 3.56 3.39 -0.04
C ALA A 67 4.33 2.38 0.78
N TYR A 68 5.62 2.66 0.97
CA TYR A 68 6.50 1.90 1.84
C TYR A 68 6.90 2.80 3.00
N TRP A 69 6.72 2.31 4.23
CA TRP A 69 7.05 3.04 5.45
C TRP A 69 8.30 2.42 6.07
N PRO A 70 9.46 3.07 5.94
CA PRO A 70 10.73 2.45 6.35
C PRO A 70 10.81 2.05 7.83
N PRO A 71 10.31 2.85 8.81
CA PRO A 71 10.48 2.45 10.21
C PRO A 71 9.88 1.10 10.56
N GLY A 72 8.79 0.70 9.89
CA GLY A 72 8.17 -0.59 10.15
C GLY A 72 8.38 -1.59 9.04
N HIS A 73 9.20 -1.28 8.03
CA HIS A 73 9.35 -2.11 6.84
C HIS A 73 7.98 -2.51 6.30
N ALA A 74 7.06 -1.53 6.25
CA ALA A 74 5.66 -1.81 6.02
C ALA A 74 5.18 -1.32 4.67
N PHE A 75 4.29 -2.12 4.07
CA PHE A 75 3.53 -1.72 2.89
C PHE A 75 2.24 -1.08 3.38
N CYS A 76 1.88 0.06 2.81
CA CYS A 76 0.74 0.86 3.27
C CYS A 76 -0.23 1.10 2.12
N ILE A 77 -1.53 0.97 2.42
CA ILE A 77 -2.61 1.27 1.48
C ILE A 77 -3.45 2.38 2.12
N PHE A 78 -3.56 3.52 1.45
CA PHE A 78 -4.29 4.67 1.98
C PHE A 78 -5.60 4.82 1.25
N PHE A 79 -6.71 4.70 1.98
CA PHE A 79 -8.04 4.78 1.37
C PHE A 79 -8.91 5.84 2.07
N GLY A 80 -8.29 6.75 2.84
CA GLY A 80 -8.98 7.83 3.51
C GLY A 80 -8.08 8.48 4.53
N ARG A 81 -8.66 9.25 5.44
CA ARG A 81 -7.90 9.98 6.43
C ARG A 81 -7.33 9.05 7.48
N THR A 82 -6.17 9.42 8.02
CA THR A 82 -5.54 8.71 9.14
C THR A 82 -5.65 9.58 10.39
N PRO A 83 -5.32 9.03 11.57
CA PRO A 83 -5.29 9.83 12.79
C PRO A 83 -4.31 11.00 12.75
N ALA A 84 -3.34 10.99 11.84
CA ALA A 84 -2.41 12.10 11.69
C ALA A 84 -2.91 13.18 10.73
N SER A 85 -4.01 12.94 10.01
CA SER A 85 -4.55 13.91 9.05
C SER A 85 -5.08 15.14 9.76
N ARG A 86 -4.83 16.32 9.19
CA ARG A 86 -5.21 17.58 9.81
C ARG A 86 -6.43 18.21 9.15
N GLY A 87 -6.65 17.94 7.88
CA GLY A 87 -7.79 18.44 7.12
C GLY A 87 -8.23 17.34 6.18
N ASP A 88 -8.36 17.67 4.91
CA ASP A 88 -8.76 16.70 3.90
C ASP A 88 -7.59 15.86 3.39
N GLU A 89 -6.36 16.22 3.77
CA GLU A 89 -5.21 15.47 3.30
C GLU A 89 -5.10 14.12 4.00
N ILE A 90 -4.42 13.18 3.36
CA ILE A 90 -4.13 11.88 3.94
C ILE A 90 -2.66 11.89 4.37
N ARG A 91 -2.43 11.75 5.67
CA ARG A 91 -1.09 11.90 6.24
C ARG A 91 -0.64 10.64 6.92
N PRO A 92 0.45 10.01 6.44
CA PRO A 92 1.04 8.86 7.14
C PRO A 92 1.62 9.27 8.50
N ALA A 93 1.98 8.27 9.30
CA ALA A 93 2.59 8.51 10.62
C ALA A 93 3.90 9.29 10.49
N SER A 94 4.67 9.02 9.44
CA SER A 94 5.85 9.78 9.09
C SER A 94 6.06 9.60 7.58
N ALA A 95 7.08 10.25 7.02
CA ALA A 95 7.29 10.25 5.58
C ALA A 95 7.39 8.82 5.03
N VAL A 96 6.79 8.61 3.86
CA VAL A 96 6.79 7.33 3.17
C VAL A 96 7.32 7.49 1.76
N ILE A 97 7.66 6.36 1.13
CA ILE A 97 8.02 6.32 -0.28
C ILE A 97 6.79 5.84 -1.04
N VAL A 98 6.24 6.69 -1.91
CA VAL A 98 5.08 6.29 -2.71
C VAL A 98 5.54 5.30 -3.76
N VAL A 99 4.91 4.11 -3.78
CA VAL A 99 5.31 3.02 -4.66
C VAL A 99 4.25 2.63 -5.68
N GLY A 100 3.06 3.20 -5.59
CA GLY A 100 2.02 2.84 -6.55
C GLY A 100 0.68 3.46 -6.24
N GLN A 101 -0.34 2.93 -6.93
CA GLN A 101 -1.69 3.49 -6.89
C GLN A 101 -2.72 2.39 -7.11
N ILE A 102 -3.80 2.41 -6.34
CA ILE A 102 -4.94 1.51 -6.52
C ILE A 102 -5.68 1.90 -7.82
N GLN A 103 -6.10 0.89 -8.55
CA GLN A 103 -7.00 1.07 -9.70
C GLN A 103 -8.42 0.74 -9.23
N GLY A 104 -9.34 1.66 -9.41
CA GLY A 104 -10.70 1.51 -8.94
C GLY A 104 -10.96 2.36 -7.72
N ASP A 105 -11.98 2.00 -6.93
CA ASP A 105 -12.44 2.78 -5.80
C ASP A 105 -11.73 2.33 -4.51
N PRO A 106 -10.78 3.11 -4.00
CA PRO A 106 -10.04 2.71 -2.80
C PRO A 106 -10.93 2.56 -1.57
N ALA A 107 -12.09 3.23 -1.54
CA ALA A 107 -13.00 3.15 -0.39
C ALA A 107 -13.46 1.73 -0.13
N ARG A 108 -13.37 0.83 -1.10
CA ARG A 108 -13.73 -0.56 -0.88
C ARG A 108 -12.89 -1.22 0.20
N PHE A 109 -11.70 -0.71 0.48
CA PHE A 109 -10.89 -1.26 1.55
C PHE A 109 -11.49 -1.04 2.93
N LYS A 110 -12.49 -0.19 3.06
CA LYS A 110 -13.21 -0.05 4.33
C LYS A 110 -13.92 -1.34 4.74
N GLU A 111 -14.12 -2.26 3.78
CA GLU A 111 -14.72 -3.55 4.08
C GLU A 111 -13.70 -4.57 4.60
N ALA A 112 -12.41 -4.24 4.58
CA ALA A 112 -11.38 -5.13 5.07
C ALA A 112 -11.15 -4.85 6.56
N ALA A 113 -11.35 -5.87 7.39
CA ALA A 113 -11.21 -5.71 8.83
C ALA A 113 -9.75 -5.85 9.25
N SER A 114 -9.42 -5.24 10.40
CA SER A 114 -8.11 -5.44 11.00
C SER A 114 -7.91 -6.92 11.33
N GLY A 115 -6.72 -7.43 11.03
CA GLY A 115 -6.41 -8.84 11.26
C GLY A 115 -6.73 -9.74 10.08
N VAL A 116 -7.40 -9.23 9.04
CA VAL A 116 -7.70 -10.03 7.87
C VAL A 116 -6.40 -10.38 7.14
N GLN A 117 -6.37 -11.56 6.54
CA GLN A 117 -5.21 -11.94 5.73
C GLN A 117 -5.18 -11.14 4.44
N ILE A 118 -4.02 -10.60 4.11
CA ILE A 118 -3.84 -9.86 2.87
C ILE A 118 -2.78 -10.55 2.02
N VAL A 119 -3.02 -10.62 0.73
CA VAL A 119 -2.10 -11.23 -0.23
C VAL A 119 -1.90 -10.26 -1.37
N ILE A 120 -0.62 -9.98 -1.67
CA ILE A 120 -0.26 -9.19 -2.84
C ILE A 120 0.46 -10.11 -3.81
N SER A 121 0.01 -10.14 -5.04
CA SER A 121 0.59 -11.00 -6.07
C SER A 121 0.72 -10.23 -7.38
N LYS A 122 1.53 -10.78 -8.27
CA LYS A 122 1.67 -10.21 -9.61
C LYS A 122 0.40 -10.45 -10.40
N SER A 123 -0.04 -9.44 -11.13
CA SER A 123 -1.25 -9.56 -11.94
C SER A 123 -0.88 -10.01 -13.34
N ASN A 124 -1.70 -10.90 -13.92
CA ASN A 124 -1.51 -11.38 -15.29
C ASN A 124 -2.38 -10.63 -16.26
N SER A 125 -2.51 -9.34 -16.05
CA SER A 125 -3.44 -8.54 -16.83
C SER A 125 -3.10 -8.43 -18.30
N GLU A 126 -1.87 -8.76 -18.66
CA GLU A 126 -1.48 -8.67 -20.06
C GLU A 126 -2.04 -9.79 -20.90
N SER A 127 -2.49 -10.80 -20.28
CA SER A 127 -3.02 -11.96 -21.01
C SER A 127 -4.24 -11.60 -21.82
#